data_f406ade320c494e749c0083adba3c5dc
#
_entry.id   f406ade320c494e749c0083adba3c5dc
#
_cell.length_a   1.000
_cell.length_b   1.000
_cell.length_c   1.000
_cell.angle_alpha   90.00
_cell.angle_beta   90.00
_cell.angle_gamma   90.00
#
_symmetry.space_group_name_H-M   'P 1'
#
loop_
_entity.id
_entity.type
_entity.pdbx_description
1 polymer ?
#
loop_
_entity_poly.entity_id
_entity_poly.type
_entity_poly.pdbx_seq_one_letter_code
_entity_poly.pdbx_strand_id
1 'polypeptide(L)'
;MSYKGKYARPSRVPLPLRIALVLLCLVLLSTHFTGGLYARYRSTADGSDSARVAKFDVRVTGDKQSVLVSTEGTTQNQLVISIVNQSEVAVKYDITVTCAETVKGLSVSMGAETKSLATTREARFESNDPLAPNADTPHTQTLIFLVDWNAFTEDVTGATATMDITFDIVVHVEQVD
;
A
#
# COMPACT_ATOMS: atom_id res chain seq x y z
N MET A 1 -36.51 -92.04 -22.75
CA MET A 1 -35.30 -91.42 -22.13
C MET A 1 -35.60 -89.96 -21.82
N SER A 2 -35.79 -89.64 -20.55
CA SER A 2 -36.20 -88.34 -20.10
C SER A 2 -34.96 -87.59 -19.52
N TYR A 3 -34.50 -86.52 -20.20
CA TYR A 3 -33.42 -85.69 -19.74
C TYR A 3 -33.94 -84.63 -18.72
N LYS A 4 -33.66 -84.83 -17.44
CA LYS A 4 -33.92 -83.84 -16.40
C LYS A 4 -32.78 -82.87 -16.42
N GLY A 5 -32.98 -81.64 -16.98
CA GLY A 5 -32.08 -80.54 -16.86
C GLY A 5 -31.98 -80.10 -15.40
N LYS A 6 -30.76 -80.17 -14.81
CA LYS A 6 -30.45 -79.63 -13.48
C LYS A 6 -30.31 -78.08 -13.61
N TYR A 7 -31.36 -77.36 -13.28
CA TYR A 7 -31.26 -75.96 -13.07
C TYR A 7 -30.40 -75.74 -11.80
N ALA A 8 -29.17 -75.22 -11.97
CA ALA A 8 -28.36 -74.77 -10.86
C ALA A 8 -29.02 -73.56 -10.20
N ARG A 9 -29.37 -73.73 -8.94
CA ARG A 9 -29.86 -72.54 -8.14
C ARG A 9 -28.81 -71.45 -8.08
N PRO A 10 -29.16 -70.23 -8.38
CA PRO A 10 -28.20 -69.10 -8.24
C PRO A 10 -27.73 -69.05 -6.79
N SER A 11 -26.42 -69.15 -6.56
CA SER A 11 -25.85 -69.07 -5.24
C SER A 11 -26.13 -67.64 -4.71
N ARG A 12 -26.91 -67.57 -3.64
CA ARG A 12 -27.17 -66.28 -2.98
C ARG A 12 -25.88 -65.83 -2.36
N VAL A 13 -25.30 -64.70 -2.90
CA VAL A 13 -24.14 -64.05 -2.37
C VAL A 13 -24.37 -63.72 -0.89
N PRO A 14 -23.55 -64.23 0.03
CA PRO A 14 -23.72 -64.00 1.46
C PRO A 14 -23.77 -62.53 1.80
N LEU A 15 -24.62 -62.15 2.76
CA LEU A 15 -24.88 -60.79 3.16
C LEU A 15 -23.59 -59.97 3.42
N PRO A 16 -22.54 -60.51 4.13
CA PRO A 16 -21.31 -59.77 4.37
C PRO A 16 -20.57 -59.42 3.08
N LEU A 17 -20.64 -60.28 2.05
CA LEU A 17 -19.99 -59.98 0.76
C LEU A 17 -20.70 -58.84 0.02
N ARG A 18 -22.02 -58.72 0.15
CA ARG A 18 -22.79 -57.61 -0.43
C ARG A 18 -22.42 -56.30 0.26
N ILE A 19 -22.30 -56.30 1.59
CA ILE A 19 -21.90 -55.14 2.36
C ILE A 19 -20.47 -54.71 1.99
N ALA A 20 -19.54 -55.65 1.89
CA ALA A 20 -18.18 -55.41 1.49
C ALA A 20 -18.08 -54.76 0.08
N LEU A 21 -18.90 -55.26 -0.86
CA LEU A 21 -18.92 -54.73 -2.23
C LEU A 21 -19.49 -53.30 -2.28
N VAL A 22 -20.55 -53.02 -1.50
CA VAL A 22 -21.09 -51.65 -1.39
C VAL A 22 -20.06 -50.67 -0.78
N LEU A 23 -19.38 -51.10 0.30
CA LEU A 23 -18.32 -50.29 0.91
C LEU A 23 -17.16 -50.05 -0.07
N LEU A 24 -16.75 -51.05 -0.82
CA LEU A 24 -15.71 -50.93 -1.84
C LEU A 24 -16.11 -49.92 -2.93
N CYS A 25 -17.35 -49.97 -3.42
CA CYS A 25 -17.88 -49.01 -4.39
C CYS A 25 -17.90 -47.60 -3.82
N LEU A 26 -18.25 -47.41 -2.54
CA LEU A 26 -18.31 -46.12 -1.88
C LEU A 26 -16.91 -45.53 -1.73
N VAL A 27 -15.89 -46.32 -1.39
CA VAL A 27 -14.49 -45.90 -1.32
C VAL A 27 -13.97 -45.50 -2.71
N LEU A 28 -14.24 -46.27 -3.76
CA LEU A 28 -13.85 -45.95 -5.13
C LEU A 28 -14.52 -44.69 -5.64
N LEU A 29 -15.80 -44.45 -5.31
CA LEU A 29 -16.50 -43.22 -5.63
C LEU A 29 -15.88 -42.03 -4.91
N SER A 30 -15.61 -42.14 -3.61
CA SER A 30 -15.00 -41.05 -2.84
C SER A 30 -13.61 -40.70 -3.33
N THR A 31 -12.78 -41.69 -3.68
CA THR A 31 -11.45 -41.42 -4.27
C THR A 31 -11.52 -40.77 -5.64
N HIS A 32 -12.53 -41.10 -6.44
CA HIS A 32 -12.75 -40.48 -7.74
C HIS A 32 -13.13 -39.00 -7.59
N PHE A 33 -14.03 -38.68 -6.66
CA PHE A 33 -14.43 -37.30 -6.40
C PHE A 33 -13.30 -36.46 -5.76
N THR A 34 -12.61 -37.02 -4.76
CA THR A 34 -11.50 -36.30 -4.11
C THR A 34 -10.30 -36.16 -5.03
N GLY A 35 -9.98 -37.15 -5.86
CA GLY A 35 -8.90 -37.05 -6.86
C GLY A 35 -9.18 -35.99 -7.92
N GLY A 36 -10.42 -35.84 -8.38
CA GLY A 36 -10.83 -34.81 -9.33
C GLY A 36 -10.76 -33.39 -8.75
N LEU A 37 -11.17 -33.21 -7.50
CA LEU A 37 -11.04 -31.95 -6.77
C LEU A 37 -9.56 -31.57 -6.54
N TYR A 38 -8.74 -32.52 -6.11
CA TYR A 38 -7.32 -32.29 -5.88
C TYR A 38 -6.56 -31.94 -7.17
N ALA A 39 -6.88 -32.65 -8.28
CA ALA A 39 -6.30 -32.32 -9.59
C ALA A 39 -6.73 -30.94 -10.09
N ARG A 40 -7.96 -30.51 -9.81
CA ARG A 40 -8.45 -29.19 -10.17
C ARG A 40 -7.79 -28.09 -9.34
N TYR A 41 -7.57 -28.30 -8.03
CA TYR A 41 -6.82 -27.39 -7.18
C TYR A 41 -5.35 -27.30 -7.59
N ARG A 42 -4.72 -28.39 -7.98
CA ARG A 42 -3.34 -28.38 -8.46
C ARG A 42 -3.19 -27.75 -9.84
N SER A 43 -4.15 -28.00 -10.75
CA SER A 43 -4.16 -27.39 -12.08
C SER A 43 -4.37 -25.86 -12.04
N THR A 44 -5.11 -25.34 -11.06
CA THR A 44 -5.22 -23.90 -10.83
C THR A 44 -4.00 -23.31 -10.13
N ALA A 45 -3.23 -24.12 -9.40
CA ALA A 45 -1.97 -23.69 -8.77
C ALA A 45 -0.75 -23.78 -9.71
N ASP A 46 -0.77 -24.71 -10.70
CA ASP A 46 0.25 -24.83 -11.75
C ASP A 46 -0.07 -23.99 -13.01
N GLY A 47 -1.23 -23.33 -13.04
CA GLY A 47 -1.44 -22.22 -13.99
C GLY A 47 -0.34 -21.20 -13.72
N SER A 48 0.38 -20.79 -14.74
CA SER A 48 1.52 -19.87 -14.72
C SER A 48 1.19 -18.43 -14.24
N ASP A 49 0.13 -18.27 -13.48
CA ASP A 49 -0.08 -17.17 -12.56
C ASP A 49 0.78 -17.43 -11.32
N SER A 50 2.07 -17.12 -11.45
CA SER A 50 2.83 -16.79 -10.26
C SER A 50 2.05 -15.65 -9.60
N ALA A 51 1.47 -15.88 -8.42
CA ALA A 51 0.94 -14.81 -7.59
C ALA A 51 2.16 -13.96 -7.20
N ARG A 52 2.57 -13.09 -8.12
CA ARG A 52 3.65 -12.15 -7.95
C ARG A 52 3.10 -11.08 -7.03
N VAL A 53 3.68 -10.98 -5.85
CA VAL A 53 3.44 -9.83 -4.99
C VAL A 53 3.89 -8.60 -5.78
N ALA A 54 2.97 -7.66 -5.99
CA ALA A 54 3.28 -6.42 -6.68
C ALA A 54 4.47 -5.74 -5.99
N LYS A 55 5.45 -5.32 -6.78
CA LYS A 55 6.63 -4.64 -6.25
C LYS A 55 6.22 -3.30 -5.68
N PHE A 56 6.53 -3.07 -4.41
CA PHE A 56 6.40 -1.77 -3.76
C PHE A 56 7.79 -1.12 -3.67
N ASP A 57 8.00 -0.01 -4.35
CA ASP A 57 9.28 0.72 -4.39
C ASP A 57 8.99 2.21 -4.59
N VAL A 58 9.06 2.98 -3.50
CA VAL A 58 8.86 4.43 -3.52
C VAL A 58 10.11 5.09 -2.99
N ARG A 59 10.61 6.09 -3.70
CA ARG A 59 11.76 6.89 -3.29
C ARG A 59 11.34 8.30 -2.96
N VAL A 60 11.81 8.79 -1.83
CA VAL A 60 11.61 10.16 -1.38
C VAL A 60 12.96 10.84 -1.29
N THR A 61 13.04 12.08 -1.78
CA THR A 61 14.22 12.93 -1.65
C THR A 61 13.83 14.29 -1.11
N GLY A 62 14.70 14.91 -0.30
CA GLY A 62 14.42 16.19 0.34
C GLY A 62 13.85 16.07 1.75
N ASP A 63 14.18 15.00 2.45
CA ASP A 63 13.70 14.66 3.80
C ASP A 63 14.21 15.62 4.88
N LYS A 64 15.35 16.29 4.64
CA LYS A 64 15.92 17.26 5.58
C LYS A 64 16.40 18.49 4.84
N GLN A 65 15.84 19.65 5.19
CA GLN A 65 16.17 20.91 4.54
C GLN A 65 16.29 22.06 5.54
N SER A 66 17.26 22.93 5.32
CA SER A 66 17.38 24.20 6.05
C SER A 66 17.01 25.36 5.16
N VAL A 67 16.22 26.28 5.68
CA VAL A 67 15.70 27.44 4.96
C VAL A 67 15.97 28.70 5.75
N LEU A 68 16.54 29.69 5.09
CA LEU A 68 16.71 31.03 5.66
C LEU A 68 15.41 31.81 5.45
N VAL A 69 14.67 32.03 6.52
CA VAL A 69 13.46 32.86 6.51
C VAL A 69 13.77 34.30 6.89
N SER A 70 13.05 35.24 6.28
CA SER A 70 13.21 36.65 6.53
C SER A 70 11.87 37.34 6.73
N THR A 71 11.82 38.33 7.59
CA THR A 71 10.62 39.16 7.83
C THR A 71 10.33 40.16 6.69
N GLU A 72 11.24 40.34 5.75
CA GLU A 72 11.02 41.27 4.62
C GLU A 72 10.13 40.71 3.50
N GLY A 73 9.54 39.53 3.64
CA GLY A 73 8.46 39.02 2.77
C GLY A 73 8.82 38.81 1.30
N THR A 74 10.06 39.02 0.87
CA THR A 74 10.47 38.91 -0.53
C THR A 74 11.16 37.60 -0.91
N THR A 75 11.60 36.82 0.05
CA THR A 75 12.19 35.50 -0.18
C THR A 75 11.15 34.43 0.09
N GLN A 76 10.58 33.92 -0.96
CA GLN A 76 9.75 32.68 -0.87
C GLN A 76 10.71 31.54 -0.56
N ASN A 77 10.81 31.22 0.70
CA ASN A 77 11.59 30.08 1.15
C ASN A 77 10.78 28.81 0.82
N GLN A 78 11.37 27.93 0.08
CA GLN A 78 10.70 26.72 -0.41
C GLN A 78 11.39 25.48 0.13
N LEU A 79 10.58 24.55 0.59
CA LEU A 79 11.00 23.17 0.79
C LEU A 79 10.54 22.38 -0.43
N VAL A 80 11.45 21.64 -1.04
CA VAL A 80 11.15 20.86 -2.24
C VAL A 80 11.33 19.39 -1.95
N ILE A 81 10.26 18.61 -2.13
CA ILE A 81 10.27 17.16 -1.97
C ILE A 81 9.95 16.53 -3.30
N SER A 82 10.70 15.50 -3.66
CA SER A 82 10.38 14.66 -4.81
C SER A 82 10.03 13.26 -4.35
N ILE A 83 8.85 12.79 -4.76
CA ILE A 83 8.35 11.43 -4.53
C ILE A 83 8.32 10.72 -5.87
N VAL A 84 9.04 9.61 -5.97
CA VAL A 84 9.11 8.79 -7.18
C VAL A 84 8.47 7.45 -6.90
N ASN A 85 7.34 7.17 -7.54
CA ASN A 85 6.71 5.86 -7.47
C ASN A 85 7.30 4.95 -8.55
N GLN A 86 8.05 3.95 -8.11
CA GLN A 86 8.59 2.85 -8.94
C GLN A 86 7.84 1.53 -8.69
N SER A 87 6.72 1.62 -7.96
CA SER A 87 5.88 0.48 -7.63
C SER A 87 5.00 0.08 -8.81
N GLU A 88 4.58 -1.17 -8.83
CA GLU A 88 3.57 -1.69 -9.77
C GLU A 88 2.13 -1.33 -9.35
N VAL A 89 1.98 -0.64 -8.23
CA VAL A 89 0.70 -0.25 -7.62
C VAL A 89 0.63 1.25 -7.43
N ALA A 90 -0.58 1.79 -7.41
CA ALA A 90 -0.79 3.19 -7.04
C ALA A 90 -0.53 3.38 -5.54
N VAL A 91 -0.05 4.57 -5.17
CA VAL A 91 0.28 4.89 -3.79
C VAL A 91 -0.36 6.21 -3.38
N LYS A 92 -0.86 6.27 -2.16
CA LYS A 92 -1.18 7.53 -1.48
C LYS A 92 -0.04 7.88 -0.54
N TYR A 93 0.09 9.16 -0.23
CA TYR A 93 1.11 9.61 0.69
C TYR A 93 0.60 10.73 1.58
N ASP A 94 1.09 10.73 2.82
CA ASP A 94 0.92 11.78 3.79
C ASP A 94 2.28 12.39 4.08
N ILE A 95 2.33 13.70 4.23
CA ILE A 95 3.57 14.41 4.50
C ILE A 95 3.45 15.12 5.84
N THR A 96 4.42 14.87 6.69
CA THR A 96 4.57 15.53 7.96
C THR A 96 5.82 16.40 7.91
N VAL A 97 5.65 17.70 8.03
CA VAL A 97 6.73 18.68 8.10
C VAL A 97 6.91 19.06 9.57
N THR A 98 8.10 18.81 10.11
CA THR A 98 8.42 19.06 11.51
C THR A 98 9.55 20.10 11.59
N CYS A 99 9.37 21.09 12.44
CA CYS A 99 10.38 22.09 12.76
C CYS A 99 11.11 21.73 14.07
N ALA A 100 12.43 21.86 14.11
CA ALA A 100 13.22 21.55 15.30
C ALA A 100 12.82 22.42 16.51
N GLU A 101 12.41 23.66 16.28
CA GLU A 101 12.03 24.62 17.31
C GLU A 101 10.66 25.24 17.03
N THR A 102 9.96 25.67 18.08
CA THR A 102 8.74 26.46 17.91
C THR A 102 9.09 27.91 17.58
N VAL A 103 8.68 28.35 16.42
CA VAL A 103 8.89 29.73 15.97
C VAL A 103 7.55 30.43 15.84
N LYS A 104 7.34 31.49 16.63
CA LYS A 104 6.10 32.29 16.55
C LYS A 104 5.93 32.89 15.15
N GLY A 105 4.73 32.75 14.60
CA GLY A 105 4.39 33.28 13.28
C GLY A 105 4.89 32.46 12.10
N LEU A 106 5.51 31.28 12.35
CA LEU A 106 5.92 30.37 11.29
C LEU A 106 4.74 29.59 10.75
N SER A 107 4.60 29.56 9.44
CA SER A 107 3.61 28.75 8.73
C SER A 107 4.21 28.07 7.51
N VAL A 108 3.64 26.94 7.14
CA VAL A 108 4.00 26.19 5.94
C VAL A 108 2.73 25.96 5.11
N SER A 109 2.82 26.22 3.81
CA SER A 109 1.71 26.03 2.90
C SER A 109 2.08 25.10 1.75
N MET A 110 1.13 24.23 1.38
CA MET A 110 1.19 23.37 0.21
C MET A 110 -0.03 23.67 -0.66
N GLY A 111 0.20 24.27 -1.82
CA GLY A 111 -0.91 24.76 -2.65
C GLY A 111 -1.76 25.80 -1.94
N ALA A 112 -3.05 25.51 -1.74
CA ALA A 112 -3.99 26.40 -1.04
C ALA A 112 -4.08 26.12 0.47
N GLU A 113 -3.50 25.06 0.96
CA GLU A 113 -3.55 24.66 2.36
C GLU A 113 -2.38 25.26 3.14
N THR A 114 -2.68 26.03 4.21
CA THR A 114 -1.67 26.64 5.08
C THR A 114 -1.84 26.12 6.50
N LYS A 115 -0.75 25.70 7.12
CA LYS A 115 -0.69 25.24 8.50
C LYS A 115 0.35 25.99 9.31
N SER A 116 -0.02 26.34 10.54
CA SER A 116 0.85 27.05 11.47
C SER A 116 1.76 26.07 12.21
N LEU A 117 3.03 26.37 12.27
CA LEU A 117 4.04 25.67 13.09
C LEU A 117 4.34 26.38 14.41
N ALA A 118 3.64 27.48 14.68
CA ALA A 118 3.90 28.32 15.85
C ALA A 118 3.64 27.64 17.19
N THR A 119 2.75 26.63 17.23
CA THR A 119 2.33 25.95 18.46
C THR A 119 2.61 24.46 18.46
N THR A 120 2.55 23.81 17.31
CA THR A 120 2.57 22.35 17.20
C THR A 120 3.91 21.79 16.72
N ARG A 121 4.81 22.58 16.21
CA ARG A 121 6.06 22.16 15.52
C ARG A 121 5.85 21.20 14.34
N GLU A 122 4.62 20.82 14.06
CA GLU A 122 4.28 19.77 13.10
C GLU A 122 3.10 20.23 12.24
N ALA A 123 3.24 20.07 10.94
CA ALA A 123 2.19 20.30 9.97
C ALA A 123 2.04 19.05 9.09
N ARG A 124 0.84 18.45 9.07
CA ARG A 124 0.54 17.28 8.27
C ARG A 124 -0.31 17.66 7.07
N PHE A 125 0.11 17.20 5.90
CA PHE A 125 -0.57 17.38 4.62
C PHE A 125 -0.89 16.01 4.03
N GLU A 126 -2.13 15.84 3.57
CA GLU A 126 -2.60 14.58 2.98
C GLU A 126 -2.71 14.73 1.48
N SER A 127 -2.29 13.71 0.74
CA SER A 127 -2.52 13.68 -0.69
C SER A 127 -3.94 13.22 -1.00
N ASN A 128 -4.69 14.05 -1.73
CA ASN A 128 -6.02 13.68 -2.20
C ASN A 128 -5.96 12.74 -3.42
N ASP A 129 -4.91 12.86 -4.22
CA ASP A 129 -4.76 12.10 -5.45
C ASP A 129 -3.67 11.03 -5.31
N PRO A 130 -3.96 9.77 -5.65
CA PRO A 130 -2.95 8.72 -5.63
C PRO A 130 -1.94 8.93 -6.76
N LEU A 131 -0.67 8.68 -6.44
CA LEU A 131 0.40 8.66 -7.44
C LEU A 131 0.34 7.34 -8.21
N ALA A 132 0.15 7.45 -9.52
CA ALA A 132 -0.05 6.31 -10.40
C ALA A 132 1.11 5.30 -10.36
N PRO A 133 0.85 4.01 -10.64
CA PRO A 133 1.89 2.99 -10.71
C PRO A 133 2.86 3.26 -11.84
N ASN A 134 4.07 2.77 -11.69
CA ASN A 134 5.07 2.74 -12.75
C ASN A 134 4.76 1.60 -13.73
N ALA A 135 4.16 1.93 -14.88
CA ALA A 135 3.96 0.96 -15.94
C ALA A 135 5.25 0.78 -16.78
N ASP A 136 5.83 1.89 -17.27
CA ASP A 136 7.04 1.90 -18.12
C ASP A 136 8.01 3.03 -17.76
N THR A 137 7.53 4.09 -17.11
CA THR A 137 8.33 5.24 -16.70
C THR A 137 7.98 5.64 -15.26
N PRO A 138 8.98 5.92 -14.40
CA PRO A 138 8.74 6.31 -13.02
C PRO A 138 7.82 7.54 -12.94
N HIS A 139 6.75 7.45 -12.17
CA HIS A 139 5.93 8.61 -11.86
C HIS A 139 6.61 9.43 -10.76
N THR A 140 7.00 10.65 -11.13
CA THR A 140 7.64 11.59 -10.21
C THR A 140 6.68 12.73 -9.91
N GLN A 141 6.46 12.97 -8.63
CA GLN A 141 5.75 14.15 -8.14
C GLN A 141 6.68 15.02 -7.33
N THR A 142 6.78 16.27 -7.75
CA THR A 142 7.53 17.30 -6.98
C THR A 142 6.53 18.16 -6.22
N LEU A 143 6.71 18.22 -4.92
CA LEU A 143 5.89 19.01 -4.01
C LEU A 143 6.73 20.18 -3.51
N ILE A 144 6.13 21.36 -3.53
CA ILE A 144 6.76 22.60 -3.10
C ILE A 144 5.96 23.13 -1.92
N PHE A 145 6.63 23.25 -0.79
CA PHE A 145 6.08 23.90 0.39
C PHE A 145 6.65 25.32 0.50
N LEU A 146 5.77 26.28 0.65
CA LEU A 146 6.15 27.65 0.91
C LEU A 146 6.25 27.84 2.42
N VAL A 147 7.39 28.33 2.87
CA VAL A 147 7.63 28.66 4.28
C VAL A 147 7.46 30.17 4.43
N ASP A 148 6.50 30.58 5.24
CA ASP A 148 6.24 31.97 5.54
C ASP A 148 6.43 32.23 7.03
N TRP A 149 7.18 33.28 7.33
CA TRP A 149 7.41 33.70 8.69
C TRP A 149 6.87 35.13 8.89
N ASN A 150 5.72 35.20 9.51
CA ASN A 150 5.12 36.45 9.90
C ASN A 150 5.53 36.77 11.36
N ALA A 151 6.73 37.29 11.53
CA ALA A 151 7.16 37.79 12.83
C ALA A 151 6.24 38.96 13.21
N PHE A 152 5.52 38.81 14.31
CA PHE A 152 4.64 39.85 14.82
C PHE A 152 5.43 41.16 14.94
N THR A 153 4.96 42.13 14.20
CA THR A 153 5.55 43.48 14.08
C THR A 153 5.43 44.32 15.35
N GLU A 154 5.02 43.77 16.48
CA GLU A 154 4.83 44.58 17.70
C GLU A 154 6.13 44.96 18.43
N ASP A 155 7.26 44.23 18.17
CA ASP A 155 8.51 44.49 18.87
C ASP A 155 9.72 44.85 17.96
N VAL A 156 9.57 44.80 16.65
CA VAL A 156 10.70 45.05 15.73
C VAL A 156 10.33 46.15 14.73
N THR A 157 10.27 47.38 15.20
CA THR A 157 10.19 48.54 14.31
C THR A 157 11.51 48.69 13.55
N GLY A 158 11.55 48.23 12.30
CA GLY A 158 12.55 48.59 11.31
C GLY A 158 13.82 47.76 11.20
N ALA A 159 13.87 46.58 11.83
CA ALA A 159 14.98 45.63 11.64
C ALA A 159 14.54 44.41 10.87
N THR A 160 15.18 44.11 9.74
CA THR A 160 15.05 42.85 9.04
C THR A 160 15.61 41.74 9.92
N ALA A 161 14.76 40.84 10.37
CA ALA A 161 15.19 39.62 11.06
C ALA A 161 15.29 38.46 10.06
N THR A 162 16.40 37.75 10.14
CA THR A 162 16.60 36.53 9.39
C THR A 162 16.86 35.34 10.36
N MET A 163 16.33 34.19 10.07
CA MET A 163 16.51 32.98 10.87
C MET A 163 16.73 31.76 9.96
N ASP A 164 17.73 30.94 10.29
CA ASP A 164 17.92 29.65 9.63
C ASP A 164 17.11 28.59 10.37
N ILE A 165 16.17 27.97 9.68
CA ILE A 165 15.27 26.98 10.27
C ILE A 165 15.47 25.65 9.56
N THR A 166 15.71 24.62 10.35
CA THR A 166 15.80 23.23 9.84
C THR A 166 14.46 22.52 9.97
N PHE A 167 14.05 21.90 8.89
CA PHE A 167 12.86 21.10 8.79
C PHE A 167 13.22 19.64 8.53
N ASP A 168 12.60 18.76 9.29
CA ASP A 168 12.57 17.33 9.03
C ASP A 168 11.23 16.98 8.38
N ILE A 169 11.27 16.26 7.26
CA ILE A 169 10.09 15.95 6.46
C ILE A 169 9.96 14.46 6.37
N VAL A 170 8.86 13.93 6.87
CA VAL A 170 8.53 12.51 6.84
C VAL A 170 7.39 12.29 5.86
N VAL A 171 7.61 11.40 4.89
CA VAL A 171 6.58 10.99 3.94
C VAL A 171 6.15 9.58 4.28
N HIS A 172 4.90 9.42 4.67
CA HIS A 172 4.27 8.13 4.86
C HIS A 172 3.56 7.72 3.58
N VAL A 173 3.83 6.52 3.09
CA VAL A 173 3.30 6.04 1.81
C VAL A 173 2.52 4.77 2.02
N GLU A 174 1.32 4.73 1.47
CA GLU A 174 0.41 3.57 1.53
C GLU A 174 0.03 3.12 0.12
N GLN A 175 -0.09 1.80 -0.06
CA GLN A 175 -0.64 1.22 -1.28
C GLN A 175 -2.13 1.51 -1.36
N VAL A 176 -2.60 1.80 -2.58
CA VAL A 176 -4.04 1.92 -2.88
C VAL A 176 -4.47 0.66 -3.64
N ASP A 177 -5.44 -0.05 -3.06
CA ASP A 177 -6.08 -1.23 -3.66
C ASP A 177 -7.21 -0.84 -4.62
#